data_a422a356a9b83e812bdaff2a5f6dc78c
#
_entry.id   a422a356a9b83e812bdaff2a5f6dc78c
#
_cell.length_a   1.000
_cell.length_b   1.000
_cell.length_c   1.000
_cell.angle_alpha   90.00
_cell.angle_beta   90.00
_cell.angle_gamma   90.00
#
_symmetry.space_group_name_H-M   'P 1'
#
loop_
_entity.id
_entity.type
_entity.pdbx_description
1 polymer ?
#
loop_
_entity_poly.entity_id
_entity_poly.type
_entity_poly.pdbx_seq_one_letter_code
_entity_poly.pdbx_strand_id
1 'polypeptide(L)'
;MKDAALKQQERKTKMKNILLIQSSPRGSESYSRKVARSVVSDLEERHPGANVVVRDLAQNPPPHVGEAFVGGISTGPEQRTPEQTRALALSDVLIDELMAADIIVLAVPMHNFGPPSTLKAWIDHVVRVGRTFSYSQKGPEGLLKGKRTILVLARGGVYSDGPAKPFDFQEPYLRTILGFIGLTDVEVVPVEGIAMNAVGPEKAVASALARSRGILSQAA
;
A
#
# COMPACT_ATOMS: atom_id res chain seq x y z
N MET A 1 -23.10 9.12 28.04
CA MET A 1 -22.78 7.69 28.01
C MET A 1 -23.51 6.92 26.88
N LYS A 2 -24.81 7.13 26.63
CA LYS A 2 -25.54 6.48 25.50
C LYS A 2 -25.04 6.87 24.12
N ASP A 3 -24.65 8.13 23.87
CA ASP A 3 -24.12 8.59 22.59
C ASP A 3 -22.76 8.00 22.23
N ALA A 4 -21.89 7.73 23.22
CA ALA A 4 -20.62 7.09 23.01
C ALA A 4 -20.78 5.60 22.64
N ALA A 5 -21.74 4.92 23.29
CA ALA A 5 -22.07 3.52 23.01
C ALA A 5 -22.72 3.36 21.62
N LEU A 6 -23.62 4.27 21.21
CA LEU A 6 -24.20 4.30 19.88
C LEU A 6 -23.13 4.54 18.79
N LYS A 7 -22.26 5.51 18.97
CA LYS A 7 -21.12 5.76 18.04
C LYS A 7 -20.15 4.59 17.97
N GLN A 8 -19.98 3.86 19.06
CA GLN A 8 -19.13 2.66 19.08
C GLN A 8 -19.81 1.47 18.41
N GLN A 9 -21.14 1.37 18.50
CA GLN A 9 -21.95 0.37 17.82
C GLN A 9 -22.06 0.65 16.32
N GLU A 10 -22.23 1.92 15.92
CA GLU A 10 -22.19 2.35 14.52
C GLU A 10 -20.81 2.13 13.88
N ARG A 11 -19.72 2.29 14.63
CA ARG A 11 -18.36 1.93 14.17
C ARG A 11 -18.18 0.42 13.95
N LYS A 12 -18.86 -0.43 14.71
CA LYS A 12 -18.84 -1.90 14.55
C LYS A 12 -19.66 -2.39 13.36
N THR A 13 -20.60 -1.60 12.85
CA THR A 13 -21.49 -2.00 11.74
C THR A 13 -21.07 -1.43 10.37
N LYS A 14 -20.08 -0.52 10.33
CA LYS A 14 -19.60 0.01 9.05
C LYS A 14 -18.76 -1.05 8.33
N MET A 15 -19.24 -1.48 7.18
CA MET A 15 -18.53 -2.39 6.27
C MET A 15 -17.14 -1.80 5.94
N LYS A 16 -16.09 -2.61 6.13
CA LYS A 16 -14.72 -2.20 5.86
C LYS A 16 -14.40 -2.29 4.38
N ASN A 17 -13.67 -1.30 3.87
CA ASN A 17 -13.09 -1.33 2.55
C ASN A 17 -11.61 -1.70 2.65
N ILE A 18 -11.22 -2.77 1.98
CA ILE A 18 -9.84 -3.26 1.91
C ILE A 18 -9.32 -3.03 0.50
N LEU A 19 -8.18 -2.35 0.37
CA LEU A 19 -7.48 -2.18 -0.90
C LEU A 19 -6.23 -3.07 -0.91
N LEU A 20 -6.22 -4.08 -1.78
CA LEU A 20 -5.07 -4.94 -2.02
C LEU A 20 -4.31 -4.46 -3.25
N ILE A 21 -3.09 -3.96 -3.07
CA ILE A 21 -2.20 -3.52 -4.16
C ILE A 21 -1.13 -4.59 -4.36
N GLN A 22 -1.03 -5.12 -5.58
CA GLN A 22 -0.07 -6.17 -5.96
C GLN A 22 0.87 -5.65 -7.04
N SER A 23 2.19 -5.73 -6.80
CA SER A 23 3.20 -5.20 -7.73
C SER A 23 4.17 -6.23 -8.30
N SER A 24 4.02 -7.52 -7.94
CA SER A 24 4.90 -8.57 -8.41
C SER A 24 4.56 -9.04 -9.82
N PRO A 25 5.53 -9.10 -10.76
CA PRO A 25 5.31 -9.64 -12.10
C PRO A 25 5.24 -11.17 -12.14
N ARG A 26 5.54 -11.89 -11.04
CA ARG A 26 5.57 -13.36 -10.99
C ARG A 26 4.19 -14.03 -10.94
N GLY A 27 3.10 -13.30 -11.02
CA GLY A 27 1.75 -13.86 -11.00
C GLY A 27 1.48 -14.76 -9.77
N SER A 28 1.01 -15.99 -9.99
CA SER A 28 0.71 -16.99 -8.96
C SER A 28 1.94 -17.43 -8.17
N GLU A 29 3.13 -17.39 -8.78
CA GLU A 29 4.39 -17.80 -8.16
C GLU A 29 4.99 -16.75 -7.21
N SER A 30 4.29 -15.66 -6.98
CA SER A 30 4.75 -14.56 -6.14
C SER A 30 4.51 -14.82 -4.66
N TYR A 31 5.57 -14.83 -3.87
CA TYR A 31 5.49 -14.98 -2.41
C TYR A 31 4.81 -13.79 -1.73
N SER A 32 5.07 -12.55 -2.19
CA SER A 32 4.37 -11.38 -1.66
C SER A 32 2.87 -11.45 -1.91
N ARG A 33 2.43 -11.89 -3.11
CA ARG A 33 1.01 -12.08 -3.42
C ARG A 33 0.37 -13.18 -2.56
N LYS A 34 1.06 -14.32 -2.40
CA LYS A 34 0.59 -15.45 -1.60
C LYS A 34 0.32 -15.02 -0.15
N VAL A 35 1.28 -14.36 0.48
CA VAL A 35 1.13 -13.88 1.87
C VAL A 35 0.10 -12.77 1.98
N ALA A 36 0.08 -11.79 1.06
CA ALA A 36 -0.90 -10.71 1.10
C ALA A 36 -2.34 -11.19 0.90
N ARG A 37 -2.58 -12.18 0.05
CA ARG A 37 -3.91 -12.81 -0.08
C ARG A 37 -4.36 -13.50 1.21
N SER A 38 -3.45 -14.17 1.91
CA SER A 38 -3.76 -14.75 3.22
C SER A 38 -4.10 -13.66 4.24
N VAL A 39 -3.35 -12.54 4.26
CA VAL A 39 -3.65 -11.38 5.12
C VAL A 39 -5.05 -10.84 4.82
N VAL A 40 -5.42 -10.71 3.55
CA VAL A 40 -6.77 -10.24 3.16
C VAL A 40 -7.83 -11.22 3.58
N SER A 41 -7.63 -12.54 3.39
CA SER A 41 -8.57 -13.57 3.85
C SER A 41 -8.78 -13.51 5.37
N ASP A 42 -7.69 -13.38 6.16
CA ASP A 42 -7.77 -13.22 7.62
C ASP A 42 -8.52 -11.92 8.02
N LEU A 43 -8.41 -10.85 7.20
CA LEU A 43 -9.14 -9.60 7.40
C LEU A 43 -10.62 -9.74 7.06
N GLU A 44 -10.99 -10.47 6.00
CA GLU A 44 -12.39 -10.75 5.63
C GLU A 44 -13.10 -11.58 6.72
N GLU A 45 -12.41 -12.56 7.31
CA GLU A 45 -12.92 -13.33 8.44
C GLU A 45 -13.20 -12.44 9.67
N ARG A 46 -12.36 -11.44 9.93
CA ARG A 46 -12.52 -10.49 11.05
C ARG A 46 -13.54 -9.38 10.78
N HIS A 47 -13.77 -9.09 9.51
CA HIS A 47 -14.70 -8.06 9.04
C HIS A 47 -15.69 -8.66 8.03
N PRO A 48 -16.65 -9.50 8.48
CA PRO A 48 -17.63 -10.11 7.58
C PRO A 48 -18.35 -9.05 6.74
N GLY A 49 -18.38 -9.28 5.43
CA GLY A 49 -18.96 -8.33 4.47
C GLY A 49 -18.02 -7.22 4.03
N ALA A 50 -16.72 -7.27 4.37
CA ALA A 50 -15.76 -6.31 3.86
C ALA A 50 -15.74 -6.28 2.32
N ASN A 51 -15.64 -5.09 1.75
CA ASN A 51 -15.46 -4.91 0.32
C ASN A 51 -13.97 -4.92 -0.01
N VAL A 52 -13.54 -5.83 -0.87
CA VAL A 52 -12.12 -5.96 -1.29
C VAL A 52 -11.95 -5.48 -2.71
N VAL A 53 -11.16 -4.42 -2.87
CA VAL A 53 -10.71 -3.91 -4.18
C VAL A 53 -9.28 -4.40 -4.42
N VAL A 54 -9.03 -5.03 -5.57
CA VAL A 54 -7.69 -5.52 -5.95
C VAL A 54 -7.14 -4.66 -7.08
N ARG A 55 -5.99 -4.03 -6.83
CA ARG A 55 -5.22 -3.28 -7.83
C ARG A 55 -3.94 -4.06 -8.18
N ASP A 56 -3.94 -4.72 -9.34
CA ASP A 56 -2.78 -5.46 -9.84
C ASP A 56 -1.95 -4.59 -10.80
N LEU A 57 -0.86 -4.03 -10.28
CA LEU A 57 0.05 -3.15 -11.00
C LEU A 57 0.95 -3.88 -12.01
N ALA A 58 1.04 -5.19 -11.93
CA ALA A 58 1.80 -5.97 -12.91
C ALA A 58 0.95 -6.34 -14.13
N GLN A 59 -0.35 -6.54 -13.94
CA GLN A 59 -1.29 -6.78 -15.05
C GLN A 59 -1.74 -5.48 -15.71
N ASN A 60 -1.97 -4.43 -14.92
CA ASN A 60 -2.40 -3.12 -15.37
C ASN A 60 -1.45 -2.03 -14.85
N PRO A 61 -0.22 -1.94 -15.39
CA PRO A 61 0.78 -1.00 -14.90
C PRO A 61 0.35 0.44 -15.21
N PRO A 62 0.42 1.35 -14.21
CA PRO A 62 0.27 2.77 -14.50
C PRO A 62 1.37 3.23 -15.47
N PRO A 63 1.07 4.09 -16.44
CA PRO A 63 2.10 4.67 -17.29
C PRO A 63 3.06 5.54 -16.47
N HIS A 64 4.26 5.73 -16.97
CA HIS A 64 5.14 6.75 -16.39
C HIS A 64 4.52 8.13 -16.57
N VAL A 65 4.71 8.99 -15.56
CA VAL A 65 4.22 10.37 -15.61
C VAL A 65 4.96 11.16 -16.68
N GLY A 66 4.23 11.83 -17.55
CA GLY A 66 4.75 12.63 -18.64
C GLY A 66 4.38 14.11 -18.51
N GLU A 67 4.71 14.90 -19.53
CA GLU A 67 4.52 16.36 -19.55
C GLU A 67 3.04 16.76 -19.30
N ALA A 68 2.10 16.11 -19.97
CA ALA A 68 0.67 16.40 -19.80
C ALA A 68 0.18 16.12 -18.36
N PHE A 69 0.73 15.09 -17.69
CA PHE A 69 0.42 14.79 -16.29
C PHE A 69 0.96 15.90 -15.37
N VAL A 70 2.23 16.26 -15.52
CA VAL A 70 2.87 17.32 -14.71
C VAL A 70 2.19 18.66 -14.93
N GLY A 71 1.92 19.03 -16.18
CA GLY A 71 1.15 20.23 -16.52
C GLY A 71 -0.24 20.22 -15.91
N GLY A 72 -0.93 19.08 -15.97
CA GLY A 72 -2.28 18.92 -15.40
C GLY A 72 -2.35 19.06 -13.88
N ILE A 73 -1.32 18.62 -13.15
CA ILE A 73 -1.24 18.83 -11.67
C ILE A 73 -1.12 20.31 -11.33
N SER A 74 -0.36 21.07 -12.13
CA SER A 74 -0.07 22.48 -11.88
C SER A 74 -1.18 23.42 -12.39
N THR A 75 -2.15 22.89 -13.16
CA THR A 75 -3.24 23.66 -13.76
C THR A 75 -4.55 23.40 -13.03
N GLY A 76 -5.30 24.47 -12.72
CA GLY A 76 -6.63 24.36 -12.11
C GLY A 76 -7.58 23.54 -13.00
N PRO A 77 -8.53 22.76 -12.42
CA PRO A 77 -9.40 21.85 -13.17
C PRO A 77 -10.09 22.50 -14.38
N GLU A 78 -10.59 23.72 -14.21
CA GLU A 78 -11.33 24.48 -15.24
C GLU A 78 -10.43 24.98 -16.41
N GLN A 79 -9.10 24.96 -16.22
CA GLN A 79 -8.13 25.47 -17.21
C GLN A 79 -7.35 24.36 -17.88
N ARG A 80 -7.59 23.09 -17.51
CA ARG A 80 -6.89 21.95 -18.08
C ARG A 80 -7.25 21.72 -19.52
N THR A 81 -6.25 21.41 -20.32
CA THR A 81 -6.49 20.91 -21.68
C THR A 81 -7.13 19.50 -21.62
N PRO A 82 -7.83 19.07 -22.69
CA PRO A 82 -8.35 17.70 -22.77
C PRO A 82 -7.26 16.63 -22.58
N GLU A 83 -6.03 16.90 -23.00
CA GLU A 83 -4.89 15.98 -22.84
C GLU A 83 -4.45 15.86 -21.37
N GLN A 84 -4.33 16.99 -20.67
CA GLN A 84 -4.03 17.03 -19.24
C GLN A 84 -5.11 16.33 -18.40
N THR A 85 -6.37 16.54 -18.75
CA THR A 85 -7.50 15.87 -18.08
C THR A 85 -7.44 14.35 -18.27
N ARG A 86 -7.16 13.86 -19.49
CA ARG A 86 -6.97 12.44 -19.77
C ARG A 86 -5.77 11.85 -19.04
N ALA A 87 -4.66 12.59 -18.97
CA ALA A 87 -3.45 12.15 -18.28
C ALA A 87 -3.67 11.95 -16.77
N LEU A 88 -4.54 12.75 -16.16
CA LEU A 88 -4.86 12.66 -14.73
C LEU A 88 -5.96 11.63 -14.38
N ALA A 89 -6.75 11.17 -15.34
CA ALA A 89 -7.92 10.34 -15.09
C ALA A 89 -7.60 9.06 -14.33
N LEU A 90 -6.53 8.34 -14.70
CA LEU A 90 -6.10 7.15 -13.97
C LEU A 90 -5.65 7.49 -12.54
N SER A 91 -4.91 8.59 -12.38
CA SER A 91 -4.46 9.05 -11.06
C SER A 91 -5.64 9.35 -10.15
N ASP A 92 -6.71 9.96 -10.65
CA ASP A 92 -7.92 10.22 -9.86
C ASP A 92 -8.55 8.91 -9.37
N VAL A 93 -8.69 7.91 -10.24
CA VAL A 93 -9.20 6.57 -9.86
C VAL A 93 -8.34 5.93 -8.77
N LEU A 94 -7.01 5.94 -8.91
CA LEU A 94 -6.08 5.34 -7.95
C LEU A 94 -6.12 6.05 -6.58
N ILE A 95 -6.28 7.35 -6.58
CA ILE A 95 -6.42 8.15 -5.35
C ILE A 95 -7.79 7.88 -4.70
N ASP A 96 -8.86 7.79 -5.47
CA ASP A 96 -10.20 7.53 -4.94
C ASP A 96 -10.27 6.13 -4.29
N GLU A 97 -9.58 5.12 -4.84
CA GLU A 97 -9.41 3.81 -4.21
C GLU A 97 -8.70 3.91 -2.84
N LEU A 98 -7.62 4.71 -2.75
CA LEU A 98 -6.93 4.96 -1.49
C LEU A 98 -7.82 5.72 -0.49
N MET A 99 -8.57 6.72 -0.96
CA MET A 99 -9.46 7.50 -0.10
C MET A 99 -10.60 6.64 0.45
N ALA A 100 -11.15 5.73 -0.35
CA ALA A 100 -12.23 4.85 0.04
C ALA A 100 -11.79 3.73 1.01
N ALA A 101 -10.53 3.31 0.97
CA ALA A 101 -10.02 2.21 1.79
C ALA A 101 -9.95 2.57 3.28
N ASP A 102 -10.35 1.64 4.15
CA ASP A 102 -10.08 1.66 5.59
C ASP A 102 -8.76 0.93 5.90
N ILE A 103 -8.48 -0.14 5.15
CA ILE A 103 -7.28 -0.97 5.30
C ILE A 103 -6.60 -1.11 3.93
N ILE A 104 -5.29 -0.92 3.89
CA ILE A 104 -4.48 -1.00 2.68
C ILE A 104 -3.45 -2.11 2.86
N VAL A 105 -3.43 -3.08 1.95
CA VAL A 105 -2.43 -4.16 1.93
C VAL A 105 -1.59 -4.02 0.67
N LEU A 106 -0.27 -3.80 0.83
CA LEU A 106 0.67 -3.70 -0.29
C LEU A 106 1.54 -4.96 -0.36
N ALA A 107 1.43 -5.70 -1.46
CA ALA A 107 2.28 -6.85 -1.77
C ALA A 107 3.46 -6.42 -2.65
N VAL A 108 4.64 -6.29 -2.05
CA VAL A 108 5.80 -5.66 -2.68
C VAL A 108 7.01 -6.60 -2.67
N PRO A 109 7.43 -7.16 -3.82
CA PRO A 109 8.73 -7.82 -3.90
C PRO A 109 9.84 -6.77 -3.95
N MET A 110 11.04 -7.14 -3.47
CA MET A 110 12.22 -6.31 -3.65
C MET A 110 12.81 -6.55 -5.06
N HIS A 111 13.04 -5.48 -5.80
CA HIS A 111 13.76 -5.45 -7.06
C HIS A 111 14.95 -4.49 -6.93
N ASN A 112 16.18 -5.01 -7.08
CA ASN A 112 17.39 -4.20 -7.00
C ASN A 112 17.39 -3.28 -5.76
N PHE A 113 17.14 -3.87 -4.58
CA PHE A 113 17.10 -3.23 -3.26
C PHE A 113 15.92 -2.27 -3.01
N GLY A 114 15.04 -2.03 -3.98
CA GLY A 114 13.90 -1.11 -3.89
C GLY A 114 12.56 -1.74 -4.29
N PRO A 115 11.49 -0.95 -4.38
CA PRO A 115 10.20 -1.40 -4.90
C PRO A 115 10.26 -1.60 -6.43
N PRO A 116 9.38 -2.44 -7.02
CA PRO A 116 9.26 -2.57 -8.47
C PRO A 116 8.90 -1.24 -9.15
N SER A 117 9.31 -1.07 -10.41
CA SER A 117 9.04 0.14 -11.20
C SER A 117 7.54 0.44 -11.36
N THR A 118 6.71 -0.61 -11.46
CA THR A 118 5.25 -0.46 -11.52
C THR A 118 4.66 0.13 -10.24
N LEU A 119 5.22 -0.24 -9.07
CA LEU A 119 4.81 0.39 -7.81
C LEU A 119 5.32 1.83 -7.70
N LYS A 120 6.53 2.11 -8.20
CA LYS A 120 7.04 3.50 -8.25
C LYS A 120 6.16 4.36 -9.15
N ALA A 121 5.75 3.87 -10.33
CA ALA A 121 4.81 4.57 -11.19
C ALA A 121 3.46 4.82 -10.50
N TRP A 122 2.92 3.83 -9.76
CA TRP A 122 1.71 4.01 -8.97
C TRP A 122 1.89 5.10 -7.90
N ILE A 123 3.01 5.11 -7.17
CA ILE A 123 3.34 6.16 -6.18
C ILE A 123 3.34 7.54 -6.85
N ASP A 124 3.93 7.67 -8.03
CA ASP A 124 4.00 8.94 -8.77
C ASP A 124 2.60 9.44 -9.19
N HIS A 125 1.65 8.53 -9.43
CA HIS A 125 0.26 8.87 -9.70
C HIS A 125 -0.53 9.28 -8.45
N VAL A 126 -0.25 8.71 -7.28
CA VAL A 126 -1.08 8.93 -6.09
C VAL A 126 -0.55 10.00 -5.14
N VAL A 127 0.73 10.36 -5.23
CA VAL A 127 1.31 11.46 -4.43
C VAL A 127 1.03 12.78 -5.14
N ARG A 128 -0.16 13.36 -4.86
CA ARG A 128 -0.63 14.59 -5.52
C ARG A 128 -1.04 15.65 -4.52
N VAL A 129 -0.52 16.86 -4.74
CA VAL A 129 -0.91 18.05 -3.98
C VAL A 129 -2.42 18.32 -4.13
N GLY A 130 -3.06 18.71 -3.05
CA GLY A 130 -4.50 18.96 -3.00
C GLY A 130 -5.39 17.72 -3.02
N ARG A 131 -4.80 16.50 -3.15
CA ARG A 131 -5.53 15.25 -3.13
C ARG A 131 -5.07 14.32 -1.98
N THR A 132 -3.81 13.95 -1.93
CA THR A 132 -3.25 13.06 -0.91
C THR A 132 -2.35 13.77 0.09
N PHE A 133 -1.90 14.95 -0.24
CA PHE A 133 -1.21 15.85 0.70
C PHE A 133 -1.50 17.31 0.34
N SER A 134 -1.26 18.22 1.29
CA SER A 134 -1.37 19.67 1.10
C SER A 134 -0.19 20.39 1.73
N TYR A 135 0.05 21.63 1.32
CA TYR A 135 1.00 22.51 1.98
C TYR A 135 0.26 23.45 2.93
N SER A 136 0.77 23.57 4.16
CA SER A 136 0.33 24.54 5.16
C SER A 136 1.49 25.42 5.60
N GLN A 137 1.23 26.42 6.44
CA GLN A 137 2.29 27.23 7.06
C GLN A 137 3.26 26.39 7.93
N LYS A 138 2.86 25.15 8.33
CA LYS A 138 3.66 24.22 9.12
C LYS A 138 4.42 23.22 8.24
N GLY A 139 4.35 23.34 6.92
CA GLY A 139 4.94 22.41 5.95
C GLY A 139 3.91 21.47 5.31
N PRO A 140 4.36 20.39 4.66
CA PRO A 140 3.49 19.42 4.02
C PRO A 140 2.68 18.64 5.06
N GLU A 141 1.41 18.38 4.76
CA GLU A 141 0.49 17.59 5.57
C GLU A 141 -0.19 16.52 4.73
N GLY A 142 -0.05 15.24 5.15
CA GLY A 142 -0.74 14.12 4.52
C GLY A 142 -2.23 14.10 4.84
N LEU A 143 -3.04 13.77 3.84
CA LEU A 143 -4.51 13.82 3.93
C LEU A 143 -5.17 12.44 4.13
N LEU A 144 -4.44 11.33 3.90
CA LEU A 144 -4.96 9.96 4.05
C LEU A 144 -4.84 9.47 5.50
N LYS A 145 -5.55 10.12 6.43
CA LYS A 145 -5.47 9.82 7.86
C LYS A 145 -6.43 8.71 8.29
N GLY A 146 -6.08 8.01 9.38
CA GLY A 146 -6.95 7.03 10.04
C GLY A 146 -7.10 5.72 9.29
N LYS A 147 -6.17 5.40 8.39
CA LYS A 147 -6.13 4.16 7.62
C LYS A 147 -5.01 3.26 8.12
N ARG A 148 -5.30 1.97 8.25
CA ARG A 148 -4.31 0.95 8.57
C ARG A 148 -3.61 0.48 7.30
N THR A 149 -2.29 0.35 7.33
CA THR A 149 -1.50 -0.10 6.18
C THR A 149 -0.65 -1.30 6.57
N ILE A 150 -0.69 -2.37 5.77
CA ILE A 150 0.10 -3.58 5.94
C ILE A 150 1.00 -3.77 4.72
N LEU A 151 2.32 -3.70 4.93
CA LEU A 151 3.33 -3.94 3.91
C LEU A 151 3.79 -5.39 3.95
N VAL A 152 3.51 -6.15 2.92
CA VAL A 152 4.04 -7.51 2.73
C VAL A 152 5.26 -7.43 1.83
N LEU A 153 6.46 -7.46 2.41
CA LEU A 153 7.73 -7.23 1.73
C LEU A 153 8.46 -8.54 1.46
N ALA A 154 8.49 -9.00 0.20
CA ALA A 154 9.14 -10.24 -0.19
C ALA A 154 10.55 -9.99 -0.72
N ARG A 155 11.54 -10.67 -0.14
CA ARG A 155 12.98 -10.43 -0.33
C ARG A 155 13.76 -11.75 -0.45
N GLY A 156 14.69 -11.82 -1.39
CA GLY A 156 15.54 -12.99 -1.57
C GLY A 156 16.47 -13.25 -0.39
N GLY A 157 17.08 -12.19 0.15
CA GLY A 157 17.92 -12.21 1.35
C GLY A 157 17.16 -11.73 2.60
N VAL A 158 17.91 -11.55 3.69
CA VAL A 158 17.43 -10.91 4.93
C VAL A 158 17.96 -9.48 4.98
N TYR A 159 17.06 -8.51 4.97
CA TYR A 159 17.38 -7.08 4.95
C TYR A 159 16.83 -6.33 6.18
N SER A 160 15.97 -6.96 6.97
CA SER A 160 15.47 -6.39 8.23
C SER A 160 16.55 -6.29 9.29
N ASP A 161 17.58 -7.14 9.21
CA ASP A 161 18.69 -7.20 10.15
C ASP A 161 19.97 -7.71 9.49
N GLY A 162 21.12 -7.63 10.22
CA GLY A 162 22.42 -8.17 9.80
C GLY A 162 23.11 -7.31 8.72
N PRO A 163 24.14 -7.88 8.03
CA PRO A 163 25.03 -7.14 7.14
C PRO A 163 24.34 -6.53 5.91
N ALA A 164 23.21 -7.08 5.46
CA ALA A 164 22.50 -6.58 4.29
C ALA A 164 21.52 -5.45 4.61
N LYS A 165 21.27 -5.14 5.88
CA LYS A 165 20.36 -4.07 6.30
C LYS A 165 20.66 -2.69 5.68
N PRO A 166 21.91 -2.24 5.50
CA PRO A 166 22.20 -0.97 4.82
C PRO A 166 21.74 -0.90 3.37
N PHE A 167 21.46 -2.04 2.74
CA PHE A 167 20.96 -2.10 1.36
C PHE A 167 19.43 -2.17 1.29
N ASP A 168 18.71 -2.06 2.41
CA ASP A 168 17.26 -1.95 2.41
C ASP A 168 16.83 -0.52 2.03
N PHE A 169 16.61 -0.29 0.75
CA PHE A 169 15.97 0.93 0.23
C PHE A 169 14.46 0.71 -0.02
N GLN A 170 13.91 -0.46 0.29
CA GLN A 170 12.51 -0.77 0.07
C GLN A 170 11.63 -0.28 1.22
N GLU A 171 11.83 -0.78 2.44
CA GLU A 171 11.00 -0.44 3.59
C GLU A 171 11.13 1.03 4.00
N PRO A 172 12.35 1.61 4.16
CA PRO A 172 12.49 3.02 4.52
C PRO A 172 11.86 3.97 3.50
N TYR A 173 12.03 3.69 2.21
CA TYR A 173 11.39 4.48 1.15
C TYR A 173 9.86 4.41 1.24
N LEU A 174 9.28 3.21 1.36
CA LEU A 174 7.83 3.04 1.44
C LEU A 174 7.26 3.72 2.68
N ARG A 175 7.89 3.57 3.85
CA ARG A 175 7.45 4.26 5.07
C ARG A 175 7.48 5.77 4.92
N THR A 176 8.53 6.31 4.31
CA THR A 176 8.67 7.75 4.08
C THR A 176 7.57 8.28 3.19
N ILE A 177 7.35 7.67 2.02
CA ILE A 177 6.38 8.18 1.05
C ILE A 177 4.93 7.98 1.49
N LEU A 178 4.63 6.85 2.15
CA LEU A 178 3.30 6.59 2.71
C LEU A 178 3.01 7.54 3.87
N GLY A 179 3.97 7.75 4.77
CA GLY A 179 3.85 8.73 5.85
C GLY A 179 3.64 10.16 5.33
N PHE A 180 4.31 10.54 4.24
CA PHE A 180 4.16 11.84 3.60
C PHE A 180 2.72 12.11 3.14
N ILE A 181 2.00 11.10 2.66
CA ILE A 181 0.59 11.24 2.26
C ILE A 181 -0.40 10.98 3.41
N GLY A 182 0.09 10.70 4.64
CA GLY A 182 -0.74 10.57 5.86
C GLY A 182 -1.02 9.13 6.31
N LEU A 183 -0.46 8.12 5.63
CA LEU A 183 -0.55 6.72 6.04
C LEU A 183 0.55 6.43 7.07
N THR A 184 0.29 6.72 8.33
CA THR A 184 1.26 6.62 9.44
C THR A 184 1.15 5.33 10.25
N ASP A 185 -0.02 4.68 10.25
CA ASP A 185 -0.22 3.36 10.86
C ASP A 185 0.24 2.28 9.86
N VAL A 186 1.54 1.97 9.89
CA VAL A 186 2.18 1.06 8.93
C VAL A 186 2.83 -0.11 9.65
N GLU A 187 2.30 -1.29 9.41
CA GLU A 187 2.83 -2.57 9.90
C GLU A 187 3.54 -3.33 8.77
N VAL A 188 4.58 -4.08 9.11
CA VAL A 188 5.38 -4.82 8.12
C VAL A 188 5.35 -6.31 8.40
N VAL A 189 5.05 -7.07 7.34
CA VAL A 189 5.13 -8.51 7.26
C VAL A 189 6.28 -8.87 6.31
N PRO A 190 7.50 -9.10 6.83
CA PRO A 190 8.64 -9.49 6.00
C PRO A 190 8.51 -10.94 5.56
N VAL A 191 8.78 -11.21 4.28
CA VAL A 191 8.93 -12.55 3.68
C VAL A 191 10.37 -12.64 3.18
N GLU A 192 11.31 -12.92 4.07
CA GLU A 192 12.74 -12.79 3.84
C GLU A 192 13.48 -14.13 3.76
N GLY A 193 14.65 -14.12 3.11
CA GLY A 193 15.50 -15.31 2.98
C GLY A 193 14.99 -16.33 1.95
N ILE A 194 14.11 -15.92 1.05
CA ILE A 194 13.47 -16.78 0.05
C ILE A 194 14.51 -17.52 -0.82
N ALA A 195 15.61 -16.85 -1.17
CA ALA A 195 16.70 -17.39 -1.98
C ALA A 195 17.86 -17.99 -1.15
N MET A 196 17.75 -18.02 0.17
CA MET A 196 18.80 -18.52 1.06
C MET A 196 18.54 -19.98 1.41
N ASN A 197 19.55 -20.86 1.22
CA ASN A 197 19.44 -22.29 1.52
C ASN A 197 19.05 -22.58 2.99
N ALA A 198 19.49 -21.74 3.94
CA ALA A 198 19.21 -21.91 5.37
C ALA A 198 17.75 -21.60 5.74
N VAL A 199 17.07 -20.73 4.99
CA VAL A 199 15.67 -20.33 5.24
C VAL A 199 14.75 -21.00 4.22
N GLY A 200 14.91 -20.66 2.96
CA GLY A 200 14.08 -21.14 1.86
C GLY A 200 12.67 -20.55 1.83
N PRO A 201 11.96 -20.75 0.73
CA PRO A 201 10.67 -20.10 0.50
C PRO A 201 9.57 -20.56 1.48
N GLU A 202 9.55 -21.83 1.85
CA GLU A 202 8.53 -22.40 2.73
C GLU A 202 8.61 -21.83 4.14
N LYS A 203 9.80 -21.78 4.73
CA LYS A 203 10.01 -21.20 6.06
C LYS A 203 9.76 -19.69 6.05
N ALA A 204 10.21 -18.98 5.00
CA ALA A 204 9.97 -17.56 4.85
C ALA A 204 8.48 -17.23 4.83
N VAL A 205 7.70 -17.98 4.06
CA VAL A 205 6.23 -17.81 3.99
C VAL A 205 5.57 -18.18 5.32
N ALA A 206 5.93 -19.31 5.94
CA ALA A 206 5.37 -19.73 7.22
C ALA A 206 5.61 -18.70 8.33
N SER A 207 6.83 -18.17 8.43
CA SER A 207 7.18 -17.11 9.38
C SER A 207 6.36 -15.83 9.13
N ALA A 208 6.23 -15.41 7.88
CA ALA A 208 5.44 -14.24 7.50
C ALA A 208 3.94 -14.40 7.86
N LEU A 209 3.36 -15.58 7.63
CA LEU A 209 1.97 -15.88 8.00
C LEU A 209 1.76 -15.90 9.52
N ALA A 210 2.70 -16.44 10.29
CA ALA A 210 2.65 -16.37 11.74
C ALA A 210 2.69 -14.94 12.26
N ARG A 211 3.60 -14.12 11.70
CA ARG A 211 3.72 -12.70 12.05
C ARG A 211 2.45 -11.92 11.69
N SER A 212 1.86 -12.14 10.50
CA SER A 212 0.65 -11.43 10.08
C SER A 212 -0.52 -11.69 11.04
N ARG A 213 -0.71 -12.94 11.49
CA ARG A 213 -1.73 -13.29 12.48
C ARG A 213 -1.49 -12.57 13.81
N GLY A 214 -0.24 -12.47 14.28
CA GLY A 214 0.13 -11.70 15.47
C GLY A 214 -0.25 -10.22 15.34
N ILE A 215 0.09 -9.60 14.21
CA ILE A 215 -0.26 -8.20 13.90
C ILE A 215 -1.78 -8.00 13.90
N LEU A 216 -2.52 -8.90 13.26
CA LEU A 216 -3.98 -8.79 13.16
C LEU A 216 -4.67 -9.03 14.51
N SER A 217 -4.08 -9.81 15.43
CA SER A 217 -4.66 -10.08 16.75
C SER A 217 -4.51 -8.91 17.74
N GLN A 218 -3.52 -8.04 17.57
CA GLN A 218 -3.26 -6.89 18.44
C GLN A 218 -4.17 -5.69 18.17
N ALA A 219 -4.88 -5.69 17.06
CA ALA A 219 -5.72 -4.58 16.58
C ALA A 219 -7.23 -4.80 16.81
N ALA A 220 -7.59 -5.71 17.74
CA ALA A 220 -8.97 -6.03 18.10
C ALA A 220 -9.51 -5.15 19.24
#